data_d4cecc1a4948b49d48ff260f8fcace98
#
_entry.id   d4cecc1a4948b49d48ff260f8fcace98
#
_cell.length_a   1.000
_cell.length_b   1.000
_cell.length_c   1.000
_cell.angle_alpha   90.00
_cell.angle_beta   90.00
_cell.angle_gamma   90.00
#
_symmetry.space_group_name_H-M   'P 1'
#
loop_
_entity.id
_entity.type
_entity.pdbx_description
1 polymer ?
#
loop_
_entity_poly.entity_id
_entity_poly.type
_entity_poly.pdbx_seq_one_letter_code
_entity_poly.pdbx_strand_id
1 'polypeptide(L)'
;CGGSDGLSGITANPTIGRFSDMLGQRGGSTVLTEVPEMFGAEGFLMDRCISREVFGKAERMINGFKEYFISHNEVVYDNPSPGNKQGGITTLEDKSCGCVQKGGTAPIMDVIGYGDPVVTKGLNMLYGPGNDLVSATAMTAAGAHMILFSTGRGTPFSAPAPTLKISTNTPLAAKKASWIDFNTGVVADGEKSIDEAAKDLLDLVIRVASGQQTKAEEHGFREISIFKDGVVL
;
A
#
# COMPACT_ATOMS: atom_id res chain seq x y z
N CYS A 1 -0.46 1.64 -4.60
CA CYS A 1 -1.71 2.30 -4.95
C CYS A 1 -2.83 1.85 -4.02
N GLY A 2 -3.45 2.78 -3.32
CA GLY A 2 -4.42 2.45 -2.28
C GLY A 2 -5.79 2.05 -2.77
N GLY A 3 -6.17 2.48 -3.94
CA GLY A 3 -7.44 2.15 -4.57
C GLY A 3 -7.42 2.55 -6.02
N SER A 4 -7.50 1.56 -6.92
CA SER A 4 -7.62 1.80 -8.36
C SER A 4 -9.06 1.73 -8.84
N ASP A 5 -9.92 1.04 -8.11
CA ASP A 5 -11.34 0.83 -8.41
C ASP A 5 -12.18 0.65 -7.14
N GLY A 6 -13.50 0.68 -7.27
CA GLY A 6 -14.45 0.51 -6.16
C GLY A 6 -14.37 -0.86 -5.47
N LEU A 7 -13.76 -1.88 -6.08
CA LEU A 7 -13.59 -3.20 -5.48
C LEU A 7 -12.36 -3.27 -4.54
N SER A 8 -11.42 -2.33 -4.65
CA SER A 8 -10.20 -2.31 -3.83
C SER A 8 -10.50 -2.38 -2.34
N GLY A 9 -11.46 -1.59 -1.86
CA GLY A 9 -11.85 -1.49 -0.45
C GLY A 9 -12.58 -2.71 0.12
N ILE A 10 -13.05 -3.62 -0.72
CA ILE A 10 -13.80 -4.82 -0.29
C ILE A 10 -13.10 -6.13 -0.68
N THR A 11 -11.99 -6.08 -1.41
CA THR A 11 -11.23 -7.25 -1.84
C THR A 11 -9.76 -7.16 -1.42
N ALA A 12 -8.90 -6.52 -2.24
CA ALA A 12 -7.46 -6.51 -2.02
C ALA A 12 -7.04 -5.81 -0.72
N ASN A 13 -7.59 -4.64 -0.42
CA ASN A 13 -7.14 -3.87 0.73
C ASN A 13 -7.43 -4.58 2.07
N PRO A 14 -8.64 -5.06 2.35
CA PRO A 14 -8.89 -5.83 3.57
C PRO A 14 -8.16 -7.17 3.60
N THR A 15 -7.94 -7.85 2.46
CA THR A 15 -7.13 -9.06 2.39
C THR A 15 -5.68 -8.79 2.79
N ILE A 16 -5.07 -7.71 2.27
CA ILE A 16 -3.72 -7.30 2.67
C ILE A 16 -3.68 -6.89 4.15
N GLY A 17 -4.71 -6.19 4.64
CA GLY A 17 -4.81 -5.82 6.04
C GLY A 17 -4.86 -7.05 6.97
N ARG A 18 -5.64 -8.05 6.60
CA ARG A 18 -5.70 -9.31 7.34
C ARG A 18 -4.37 -10.06 7.31
N PHE A 19 -3.70 -10.08 6.15
CA PHE A 19 -2.34 -10.59 6.04
C PHE A 19 -1.37 -9.81 6.95
N SER A 20 -1.45 -8.48 6.98
CA SER A 20 -0.62 -7.61 7.85
C SER A 20 -0.76 -8.00 9.32
N ASP A 21 -2.00 -8.19 9.80
CA ASP A 21 -2.26 -8.66 11.16
C ASP A 21 -1.66 -10.04 11.43
N MET A 22 -1.81 -10.97 10.48
CA MET A 22 -1.25 -12.33 10.59
C MET A 22 0.28 -12.31 10.65
N LEU A 23 0.94 -11.46 9.87
CA LEU A 23 2.39 -11.31 9.87
C LEU A 23 2.88 -10.65 11.17
N GLY A 24 2.20 -9.60 11.64
CA GLY A 24 2.51 -8.91 12.90
C GLY A 24 2.41 -9.84 14.10
N GLN A 25 1.37 -10.68 14.19
CA GLN A 25 1.20 -11.69 15.22
C GLN A 25 2.35 -12.73 15.25
N ARG A 26 3.07 -12.90 14.15
CA ARG A 26 4.24 -13.77 14.02
C ARG A 26 5.58 -13.03 14.21
N GLY A 27 5.54 -11.79 14.66
CA GLY A 27 6.72 -10.95 14.92
C GLY A 27 7.33 -10.30 13.67
N GLY A 28 6.61 -10.31 12.56
CA GLY A 28 6.99 -9.57 11.35
C GLY A 28 6.68 -8.08 11.44
N SER A 29 7.16 -7.33 10.46
CA SER A 29 6.88 -5.90 10.33
C SER A 29 6.19 -5.60 9.01
N THR A 30 5.28 -4.63 9.04
CA THR A 30 4.59 -4.10 7.86
C THR A 30 4.74 -2.60 7.80
N VAL A 31 4.73 -2.05 6.59
CA VAL A 31 4.89 -0.62 6.33
C VAL A 31 3.74 -0.13 5.48
N LEU A 32 3.08 0.92 5.93
CA LEU A 32 2.08 1.66 5.17
C LEU A 32 2.67 3.00 4.77
N THR A 33 2.56 3.37 3.49
CA THR A 33 3.06 4.63 2.94
C THR A 33 2.01 5.29 2.05
N GLU A 34 2.40 6.24 1.20
CA GLU A 34 1.50 7.06 0.38
C GLU A 34 0.60 7.96 1.26
N VAL A 35 1.25 8.85 2.02
CA VAL A 35 0.57 9.74 2.98
C VAL A 35 -0.64 10.50 2.38
N PRO A 36 -0.60 11.01 1.13
CA PRO A 36 -1.76 11.65 0.52
C PRO A 36 -2.99 10.74 0.38
N GLU A 37 -2.80 9.43 0.37
CA GLU A 37 -3.90 8.46 0.33
C GLU A 37 -4.46 8.09 1.72
N MET A 38 -4.00 8.78 2.76
CA MET A 38 -4.54 8.68 4.14
C MET A 38 -5.44 9.85 4.49
N PHE A 39 -5.42 10.93 3.69
CA PHE A 39 -6.17 12.16 3.98
C PHE A 39 -7.69 11.89 4.02
N GLY A 40 -8.34 12.38 5.07
CA GLY A 40 -9.75 12.13 5.35
C GLY A 40 -10.04 10.80 6.06
N ALA A 41 -9.05 9.92 6.19
CA ALA A 41 -9.14 8.65 6.92
C ALA A 41 -8.07 8.52 8.02
N GLU A 42 -7.33 9.59 8.29
CA GLU A 42 -6.23 9.60 9.25
C GLU A 42 -6.64 9.16 10.65
N GLY A 43 -7.89 9.43 11.07
CA GLY A 43 -8.41 9.01 12.36
C GLY A 43 -8.29 7.49 12.59
N PHE A 44 -8.56 6.68 11.57
CA PHE A 44 -8.43 5.21 11.66
C PHE A 44 -7.01 4.73 11.96
N LEU A 45 -6.01 5.52 11.61
CA LEU A 45 -4.60 5.22 11.91
C LEU A 45 -4.20 5.84 13.24
N MET A 46 -4.52 7.11 13.46
CA MET A 46 -4.11 7.86 14.66
C MET A 46 -4.68 7.26 15.94
N ASP A 47 -5.92 6.77 15.92
CA ASP A 47 -6.57 6.12 17.07
C ASP A 47 -5.87 4.81 17.49
N ARG A 48 -5.02 4.26 16.64
CA ARG A 48 -4.26 3.02 16.88
C ARG A 48 -2.79 3.26 17.22
N CYS A 49 -2.33 4.50 17.33
CA CYS A 49 -0.96 4.78 17.71
C CYS A 49 -0.66 4.24 19.11
N ILE A 50 0.44 3.48 19.25
CA ILE A 50 0.82 2.80 20.51
C ILE A 50 1.09 3.76 21.66
N SER A 51 1.43 5.01 21.36
CA SER A 51 1.76 6.03 22.33
C SER A 51 1.43 7.44 21.84
N ARG A 52 1.37 8.40 22.77
CA ARG A 52 1.21 9.81 22.45
C ARG A 52 2.37 10.35 21.59
N GLU A 53 3.57 9.80 21.75
CA GLU A 53 4.73 10.17 20.94
C GLU A 53 4.52 9.77 19.48
N VAL A 54 4.12 8.50 19.23
CA VAL A 54 3.82 7.97 17.89
C VAL A 54 2.66 8.72 17.25
N PHE A 55 1.61 9.02 18.02
CA PHE A 55 0.50 9.88 17.59
C PHE A 55 1.01 11.24 17.09
N GLY A 56 1.85 11.93 17.87
CA GLY A 56 2.42 13.22 17.47
C GLY A 56 3.34 13.12 16.23
N LYS A 57 4.03 12.00 16.03
CA LYS A 57 4.79 11.74 14.78
C LYS A 57 3.83 11.60 13.60
N ALA A 58 2.73 10.84 13.74
CA ALA A 58 1.72 10.64 12.69
C ALA A 58 1.04 11.96 12.31
N GLU A 59 0.65 12.76 13.30
CA GLU A 59 0.07 14.08 13.11
C GLU A 59 1.00 15.00 12.31
N ARG A 60 2.27 15.09 12.71
CA ARG A 60 3.27 15.89 11.98
C ARG A 60 3.51 15.40 10.56
N MET A 61 3.55 14.09 10.35
CA MET A 61 3.74 13.51 9.01
C MET A 61 2.57 13.87 8.08
N ILE A 62 1.33 13.70 8.54
CA ILE A 62 0.13 13.95 7.74
C ILE A 62 -0.02 15.45 7.45
N ASN A 63 0.06 16.28 8.48
CA ASN A 63 -0.07 17.73 8.32
C ASN A 63 1.09 18.33 7.53
N GLY A 64 2.32 17.86 7.77
CA GLY A 64 3.48 18.30 7.00
C GLY A 64 3.35 17.98 5.51
N PHE A 65 2.72 16.85 5.16
CA PHE A 65 2.47 16.55 3.74
C PHE A 65 1.39 17.44 3.13
N LYS A 66 0.36 17.82 3.90
CA LYS A 66 -0.64 18.83 3.46
C LYS A 66 0.02 20.20 3.24
N GLU A 67 0.90 20.62 4.17
CA GLU A 67 1.67 21.86 4.03
C GLU A 67 2.63 21.82 2.83
N TYR A 68 3.23 20.66 2.54
CA TYR A 68 4.05 20.47 1.35
C TYR A 68 3.26 20.76 0.06
N PHE A 69 2.05 20.20 -0.10
CA PHE A 69 1.18 20.55 -1.25
C PHE A 69 0.90 22.04 -1.32
N ILE A 70 0.50 22.66 -0.21
CA ILE A 70 0.17 24.09 -0.16
C ILE A 70 1.38 24.94 -0.54
N SER A 71 2.58 24.63 -0.07
CA SER A 71 3.81 25.37 -0.37
C SER A 71 4.22 25.30 -1.84
N HIS A 72 3.76 24.28 -2.56
CA HIS A 72 3.98 24.12 -4.00
C HIS A 72 2.79 24.58 -4.86
N ASN A 73 1.78 25.24 -4.27
CA ASN A 73 0.54 25.67 -4.91
C ASN A 73 -0.26 24.51 -5.52
N GLU A 74 -0.15 23.30 -4.93
CA GLU A 74 -0.89 22.13 -5.35
C GLU A 74 -2.13 21.92 -4.49
N VAL A 75 -3.13 21.26 -5.08
CA VAL A 75 -4.40 20.98 -4.40
C VAL A 75 -4.28 19.75 -3.52
N VAL A 76 -4.49 19.91 -2.21
CA VAL A 76 -4.42 18.81 -1.23
C VAL A 76 -5.42 17.69 -1.55
N TYR A 77 -6.59 18.03 -2.13
CA TYR A 77 -7.72 17.11 -2.35
C TYR A 77 -7.89 16.69 -3.81
N ASP A 78 -6.81 16.63 -4.60
CA ASP A 78 -6.87 16.25 -6.01
C ASP A 78 -7.15 14.76 -6.24
N ASN A 79 -6.89 13.90 -5.25
CA ASN A 79 -7.33 12.52 -5.28
C ASN A 79 -8.86 12.41 -5.08
N PRO A 80 -9.52 11.40 -5.68
CA PRO A 80 -9.04 10.36 -6.60
C PRO A 80 -8.83 10.86 -8.03
N SER A 81 -7.91 10.22 -8.74
CA SER A 81 -7.64 10.52 -10.14
C SER A 81 -8.85 10.22 -11.06
N PRO A 82 -8.91 10.79 -12.28
CA PRO A 82 -9.97 10.45 -13.23
C PRO A 82 -10.12 8.95 -13.48
N GLY A 83 -9.00 8.21 -13.50
CA GLY A 83 -9.02 6.75 -13.65
C GLY A 83 -9.60 6.02 -12.45
N ASN A 84 -9.39 6.52 -11.23
CA ASN A 84 -10.01 5.96 -10.04
C ASN A 84 -11.53 6.22 -10.03
N LYS A 85 -11.96 7.41 -10.45
CA LYS A 85 -13.39 7.76 -10.58
C LYS A 85 -14.11 6.87 -11.60
N GLN A 86 -13.47 6.61 -12.75
CA GLN A 86 -13.98 5.63 -13.72
C GLN A 86 -14.08 4.21 -13.14
N GLY A 87 -13.21 3.87 -12.22
CA GLY A 87 -13.21 2.59 -11.49
C GLY A 87 -14.25 2.50 -10.37
N GLY A 88 -15.00 3.58 -10.10
CA GLY A 88 -16.09 3.59 -9.11
C GLY A 88 -15.73 4.21 -7.76
N ILE A 89 -14.55 4.81 -7.59
CA ILE A 89 -14.17 5.59 -6.40
C ILE A 89 -14.70 7.01 -6.55
N THR A 90 -15.42 7.52 -5.55
CA THR A 90 -16.18 8.78 -5.67
C THR A 90 -15.50 9.97 -5.03
N THR A 91 -14.96 9.82 -3.83
CA THR A 91 -14.36 10.90 -3.05
C THR A 91 -12.96 10.54 -2.55
N LEU A 92 -12.23 11.55 -2.02
CA LEU A 92 -10.95 11.36 -1.36
C LEU A 92 -11.09 10.41 -0.17
N GLU A 93 -12.11 10.62 0.66
CA GLU A 93 -12.37 9.83 1.86
C GLU A 93 -12.71 8.38 1.52
N ASP A 94 -13.51 8.15 0.46
CA ASP A 94 -13.81 6.80 -0.04
C ASP A 94 -12.52 6.06 -0.40
N LYS A 95 -11.63 6.70 -1.16
CA LYS A 95 -10.32 6.14 -1.51
C LYS A 95 -9.48 5.89 -0.25
N SER A 96 -9.35 6.87 0.61
CA SER A 96 -8.49 6.82 1.81
C SER A 96 -8.97 5.79 2.83
N CYS A 97 -10.29 5.69 3.08
CA CYS A 97 -10.86 4.64 3.92
C CYS A 97 -10.54 3.24 3.40
N GLY A 98 -10.54 3.05 2.07
CA GLY A 98 -10.08 1.83 1.45
C GLY A 98 -8.58 1.59 1.65
N CYS A 99 -7.76 2.63 1.45
CA CYS A 99 -6.30 2.54 1.52
C CYS A 99 -5.79 2.13 2.89
N VAL A 100 -6.27 2.77 3.96
CA VAL A 100 -5.79 2.53 5.33
C VAL A 100 -6.10 1.12 5.84
N GLN A 101 -7.05 0.42 5.22
CA GLN A 101 -7.37 -0.98 5.55
C GLN A 101 -6.18 -1.93 5.37
N LYS A 102 -5.24 -1.61 4.45
CA LYS A 102 -4.03 -2.42 4.24
C LYS A 102 -3.15 -2.55 5.49
N GLY A 103 -3.25 -1.59 6.41
CA GLY A 103 -2.58 -1.66 7.70
C GLY A 103 -3.22 -2.62 8.70
N GLY A 104 -4.32 -3.31 8.34
CA GLY A 104 -5.03 -4.21 9.26
C GLY A 104 -5.57 -3.49 10.48
N THR A 105 -5.59 -4.20 11.62
CA THR A 105 -6.11 -3.71 12.91
C THR A 105 -5.01 -3.51 13.96
N ALA A 106 -3.77 -3.87 13.66
CA ALA A 106 -2.64 -3.77 14.57
C ALA A 106 -2.36 -2.31 14.98
N PRO A 107 -1.80 -2.08 16.18
CA PRO A 107 -1.37 -0.73 16.59
C PRO A 107 -0.22 -0.23 15.68
N ILE A 108 -0.21 1.09 15.46
CA ILE A 108 0.90 1.77 14.79
C ILE A 108 2.07 1.86 15.79
N MET A 109 3.16 1.18 15.48
CA MET A 109 4.30 1.06 16.37
C MET A 109 5.30 2.20 16.23
N ASP A 110 5.47 2.72 15.00
CA ASP A 110 6.32 3.90 14.74
C ASP A 110 5.90 4.61 13.45
N VAL A 111 6.42 5.83 13.30
CA VAL A 111 6.29 6.67 12.11
C VAL A 111 7.68 7.14 11.73
N ILE A 112 8.12 6.78 10.54
CA ILE A 112 9.49 7.00 10.04
C ILE A 112 9.52 7.96 8.85
N GLY A 113 10.62 8.68 8.72
CA GLY A 113 10.87 9.63 7.64
C GLY A 113 11.18 8.95 6.31
N TYR A 114 11.20 9.74 5.24
CA TYR A 114 11.55 9.24 3.90
C TYR A 114 12.97 8.69 3.87
N GLY A 115 13.10 7.42 3.50
CA GLY A 115 14.39 6.73 3.45
C GLY A 115 14.94 6.23 4.79
N ASP A 116 14.26 6.49 5.91
CA ASP A 116 14.66 5.97 7.20
C ASP A 116 14.38 4.46 7.30
N PRO A 117 15.27 3.69 7.95
CA PRO A 117 15.08 2.25 8.11
C PRO A 117 13.98 1.92 9.13
N VAL A 118 13.24 0.83 8.87
CA VAL A 118 12.33 0.23 9.85
C VAL A 118 13.14 -0.46 10.94
N VAL A 119 13.08 0.07 12.17
CA VAL A 119 13.76 -0.49 13.35
C VAL A 119 12.79 -1.06 14.38
N THR A 120 11.53 -0.63 14.35
CA THR A 120 10.48 -1.06 15.27
C THR A 120 9.63 -2.16 14.64
N LYS A 121 9.47 -3.29 15.34
CA LYS A 121 8.62 -4.39 14.86
C LYS A 121 7.14 -4.03 14.91
N GLY A 122 6.39 -4.57 13.96
CA GLY A 122 4.95 -4.35 13.82
C GLY A 122 4.59 -3.40 12.69
N LEU A 123 3.43 -2.75 12.77
CA LEU A 123 2.97 -1.82 11.73
C LEU A 123 3.65 -0.46 11.90
N ASN A 124 4.31 -0.01 10.85
CA ASN A 124 4.96 1.30 10.77
C ASN A 124 4.34 2.14 9.66
N MET A 125 4.32 3.45 9.85
CA MET A 125 3.99 4.42 8.81
C MET A 125 5.28 5.03 8.26
N LEU A 126 5.38 5.14 6.93
CA LEU A 126 6.53 5.71 6.24
C LEU A 126 6.10 6.97 5.47
N TYR A 127 6.84 8.07 5.66
CA TYR A 127 6.68 9.26 4.84
C TYR A 127 6.95 8.94 3.35
N GLY A 128 5.98 9.19 2.49
CA GLY A 128 6.10 8.99 1.04
C GLY A 128 4.91 9.59 0.28
N PRO A 129 5.14 10.02 -0.98
CA PRO A 129 4.10 10.63 -1.81
C PRO A 129 3.09 9.60 -2.31
N GLY A 130 1.97 10.06 -2.85
CA GLY A 130 0.98 9.25 -3.56
C GLY A 130 1.45 8.88 -4.98
N ASN A 131 2.60 8.24 -5.08
CA ASN A 131 3.20 7.78 -6.33
C ASN A 131 3.75 6.37 -6.15
N ASP A 132 3.15 5.42 -6.86
CA ASP A 132 3.41 3.98 -6.73
C ASP A 132 4.90 3.63 -6.72
N LEU A 133 5.65 4.11 -7.72
CA LEU A 133 7.04 3.74 -7.91
C LEU A 133 7.96 4.41 -6.87
N VAL A 134 7.72 5.69 -6.55
CA VAL A 134 8.48 6.41 -5.53
C VAL A 134 8.26 5.78 -4.16
N SER A 135 7.01 5.46 -3.82
CA SER A 135 6.66 4.84 -2.54
C SER A 135 7.20 3.42 -2.40
N ALA A 136 7.14 2.62 -3.47
CA ALA A 136 7.74 1.29 -3.48
C ALA A 136 9.27 1.34 -3.34
N THR A 137 9.92 2.32 -3.96
CA THR A 137 11.36 2.58 -3.80
C THR A 137 11.68 2.98 -2.34
N ALA A 138 10.88 3.88 -1.76
CA ALA A 138 11.06 4.31 -0.37
C ALA A 138 10.91 3.15 0.63
N MET A 139 9.89 2.29 0.44
CA MET A 139 9.73 1.08 1.26
C MET A 139 10.92 0.14 1.13
N THR A 140 11.46 -0.04 -0.08
CA THR A 140 12.66 -0.87 -0.30
C THR A 140 13.87 -0.27 0.42
N ALA A 141 14.06 1.04 0.36
CA ALA A 141 15.13 1.74 1.09
C ALA A 141 14.96 1.63 2.60
N ALA A 142 13.73 1.64 3.10
CA ALA A 142 13.40 1.44 4.51
C ALA A 142 13.62 -0.02 5.00
N GLY A 143 14.00 -0.93 4.10
CA GLY A 143 14.33 -2.32 4.43
C GLY A 143 13.21 -3.32 4.16
N ALA A 144 12.17 -2.95 3.41
CA ALA A 144 11.13 -3.91 3.02
C ALA A 144 11.72 -5.00 2.11
N HIS A 145 11.51 -6.26 2.49
CA HIS A 145 11.97 -7.42 1.73
C HIS A 145 11.01 -7.79 0.59
N MET A 146 9.79 -7.28 0.62
CA MET A 146 8.75 -7.56 -0.36
C MET A 146 7.73 -6.42 -0.36
N ILE A 147 7.19 -6.12 -1.54
CA ILE A 147 6.13 -5.14 -1.75
C ILE A 147 4.83 -5.86 -2.12
N LEU A 148 3.75 -5.60 -1.41
CA LEU A 148 2.41 -6.04 -1.77
C LEU A 148 1.69 -4.88 -2.49
N PHE A 149 1.51 -5.02 -3.79
CA PHE A 149 0.97 -3.97 -4.64
C PHE A 149 -0.42 -4.35 -5.16
N SER A 150 -1.46 -3.72 -4.60
CA SER A 150 -2.84 -3.92 -5.07
C SER A 150 -3.17 -3.02 -6.26
N THR A 151 -3.89 -3.56 -7.23
CA THR A 151 -4.29 -2.82 -8.43
C THR A 151 -5.61 -3.31 -9.00
N GLY A 152 -6.46 -2.38 -9.44
CA GLY A 152 -7.70 -2.67 -10.16
C GLY A 152 -7.56 -2.59 -11.68
N ARG A 153 -6.45 -2.07 -12.19
CA ARG A 153 -6.19 -1.87 -13.62
C ARG A 153 -4.94 -2.56 -14.13
N GLY A 154 -4.00 -2.87 -13.24
CA GLY A 154 -2.73 -3.52 -13.52
C GLY A 154 -1.67 -2.52 -14.04
N THR A 155 -0.47 -2.65 -13.50
CA THR A 155 0.71 -1.89 -13.92
C THR A 155 1.91 -2.83 -14.00
N PRO A 156 2.82 -2.66 -14.99
CA PRO A 156 3.93 -3.59 -15.21
C PRO A 156 5.14 -3.35 -14.31
N PHE A 157 5.25 -2.23 -13.57
CA PHE A 157 6.44 -1.91 -12.79
C PHE A 157 6.70 -2.89 -11.65
N SER A 158 7.95 -2.97 -11.20
CA SER A 158 8.37 -3.59 -9.95
C SER A 158 9.42 -2.72 -9.25
N ALA A 159 9.39 -2.68 -7.93
CA ALA A 159 10.46 -2.11 -7.13
C ALA A 159 11.71 -3.02 -7.15
N PRO A 160 12.86 -2.57 -6.62
CA PRO A 160 14.04 -3.44 -6.47
C PRO A 160 13.79 -4.65 -5.56
N ALA A 161 12.89 -4.55 -4.58
CA ALA A 161 12.39 -5.70 -3.81
C ALA A 161 11.31 -6.45 -4.60
N PRO A 162 11.18 -7.79 -4.45
CA PRO A 162 10.10 -8.56 -5.04
C PRO A 162 8.74 -7.88 -4.85
N THR A 163 8.00 -7.66 -5.93
CA THR A 163 6.74 -6.92 -5.92
C THR A 163 5.60 -7.82 -6.37
N LEU A 164 4.81 -8.31 -5.41
CA LEU A 164 3.61 -9.11 -5.67
C LEU A 164 2.47 -8.22 -6.16
N LYS A 165 2.00 -8.45 -7.38
CA LYS A 165 0.84 -7.76 -7.96
C LYS A 165 -0.44 -8.48 -7.56
N ILE A 166 -1.30 -7.75 -6.84
CA ILE A 166 -2.56 -8.26 -6.29
C ILE A 166 -3.72 -7.58 -7.00
N SER A 167 -4.49 -8.34 -7.77
CA SER A 167 -5.68 -7.78 -8.44
C SER A 167 -6.85 -7.64 -7.48
N THR A 168 -7.62 -6.58 -7.65
CA THR A 168 -8.88 -6.33 -6.91
C THR A 168 -10.06 -7.08 -7.49
N ASN A 169 -9.94 -7.59 -8.73
CA ASN A 169 -11.02 -8.21 -9.46
C ASN A 169 -10.52 -9.35 -10.37
N THR A 170 -11.36 -10.36 -10.56
CA THR A 170 -11.06 -11.54 -11.37
C THR A 170 -10.88 -11.24 -12.86
N PRO A 171 -11.67 -10.33 -13.49
CA PRO A 171 -11.44 -9.97 -14.89
C PRO A 171 -10.05 -9.42 -15.17
N LEU A 172 -9.49 -8.61 -14.26
CA LEU A 172 -8.12 -8.13 -14.38
C LEU A 172 -7.11 -9.27 -14.29
N ALA A 173 -7.27 -10.16 -13.29
CA ALA A 173 -6.37 -11.29 -13.10
C ALA A 173 -6.33 -12.19 -14.34
N ALA A 174 -7.49 -12.45 -14.94
CA ALA A 174 -7.60 -13.23 -16.18
C ALA A 174 -6.97 -12.51 -17.37
N LYS A 175 -7.29 -11.21 -17.56
CA LYS A 175 -6.80 -10.42 -18.70
C LYS A 175 -5.30 -10.19 -18.69
N LYS A 176 -4.72 -9.99 -17.49
CA LYS A 176 -3.29 -9.70 -17.29
C LYS A 176 -2.60 -10.80 -16.48
N ALA A 177 -2.89 -12.05 -16.83
CA ALA A 177 -2.38 -13.22 -16.12
C ALA A 177 -0.84 -13.29 -16.04
N SER A 178 -0.11 -12.68 -16.99
CA SER A 178 1.34 -12.57 -16.96
C SER A 178 1.88 -11.48 -16.01
N TRP A 179 1.02 -10.62 -15.44
CA TRP A 179 1.43 -9.53 -14.54
C TRP A 179 0.92 -9.71 -13.12
N ILE A 180 -0.21 -10.40 -12.96
CA ILE A 180 -0.90 -10.55 -11.66
C ILE A 180 -0.46 -11.84 -10.98
N ASP A 181 0.09 -11.72 -9.80
CA ASP A 181 0.54 -12.85 -8.95
C ASP A 181 -0.58 -13.44 -8.12
N PHE A 182 -1.53 -12.59 -7.67
CA PHE A 182 -2.59 -12.98 -6.75
C PHE A 182 -3.93 -12.32 -7.10
N ASN A 183 -5.01 -13.10 -7.10
CA ASN A 183 -6.36 -12.62 -7.39
C ASN A 183 -7.20 -12.54 -6.11
N THR A 184 -7.54 -11.32 -5.66
CA THR A 184 -8.49 -11.13 -4.57
C THR A 184 -9.92 -10.92 -5.04
N GLY A 185 -10.15 -10.85 -6.35
CA GLY A 185 -11.51 -10.79 -6.93
C GLY A 185 -12.39 -11.95 -6.50
N VAL A 186 -11.80 -13.10 -6.19
CA VAL A 186 -12.49 -14.28 -5.63
C VAL A 186 -13.32 -13.99 -4.37
N VAL A 187 -12.97 -12.92 -3.64
CA VAL A 187 -13.76 -12.46 -2.47
C VAL A 187 -15.06 -11.82 -2.92
N ALA A 188 -15.01 -10.94 -3.93
CA ALA A 188 -16.21 -10.32 -4.50
C ALA A 188 -17.08 -11.34 -5.27
N ASP A 189 -16.46 -12.35 -5.86
CA ASP A 189 -17.14 -13.45 -6.57
C ASP A 189 -17.82 -14.42 -5.59
N GLY A 190 -17.58 -14.28 -4.27
CA GLY A 190 -18.17 -15.15 -3.23
C GLY A 190 -17.52 -16.54 -3.13
N GLU A 191 -16.37 -16.75 -3.76
CA GLU A 191 -15.65 -18.02 -3.75
C GLU A 191 -14.83 -18.22 -2.46
N LYS A 192 -14.32 -17.13 -1.88
CA LYS A 192 -13.51 -17.14 -0.65
C LYS A 192 -13.87 -15.97 0.26
N SER A 193 -13.75 -16.20 1.56
CA SER A 193 -13.75 -15.13 2.55
C SER A 193 -12.42 -14.35 2.52
N ILE A 194 -12.40 -13.14 3.09
CA ILE A 194 -11.17 -12.36 3.28
C ILE A 194 -10.12 -13.14 4.06
N ASP A 195 -10.52 -13.88 5.10
CA ASP A 195 -9.62 -14.68 5.92
C ASP A 195 -8.96 -15.84 5.15
N GLU A 196 -9.71 -16.51 4.28
CA GLU A 196 -9.16 -17.56 3.41
C GLU A 196 -8.22 -16.97 2.37
N ALA A 197 -8.61 -15.87 1.72
CA ALA A 197 -7.75 -15.18 0.76
C ALA A 197 -6.45 -14.65 1.42
N ALA A 198 -6.52 -14.17 2.66
CA ALA A 198 -5.34 -13.71 3.40
C ALA A 198 -4.38 -14.86 3.77
N LYS A 199 -4.90 -16.06 4.07
CA LYS A 199 -4.08 -17.26 4.29
C LYS A 199 -3.37 -17.68 2.99
N ASP A 200 -4.09 -17.71 1.87
CA ASP A 200 -3.51 -18.03 0.57
C ASP A 200 -2.42 -17.00 0.17
N LEU A 201 -2.66 -15.72 0.48
CA LEU A 201 -1.66 -14.68 0.27
C LEU A 201 -0.43 -14.90 1.14
N LEU A 202 -0.59 -15.30 2.41
CA LEU A 202 0.53 -15.62 3.28
C LEU A 202 1.34 -16.80 2.72
N ASP A 203 0.68 -17.84 2.22
CA ASP A 203 1.35 -18.99 1.61
C ASP A 203 2.12 -18.57 0.34
N LEU A 204 1.58 -17.68 -0.48
CA LEU A 204 2.30 -17.13 -1.62
C LEU A 204 3.51 -16.31 -1.17
N VAL A 205 3.36 -15.45 -0.18
CA VAL A 205 4.47 -14.64 0.38
C VAL A 205 5.59 -15.54 0.89
N ILE A 206 5.27 -16.64 1.59
CA ILE A 206 6.26 -17.63 2.06
C ILE A 206 6.99 -18.26 0.87
N ARG A 207 6.29 -18.65 -0.19
CA ARG A 207 6.93 -19.22 -1.40
C ARG A 207 7.87 -18.22 -2.07
N VAL A 208 7.44 -16.95 -2.21
CA VAL A 208 8.29 -15.90 -2.80
C VAL A 208 9.50 -15.62 -1.90
N ALA A 209 9.32 -15.53 -0.59
CA ALA A 209 10.42 -15.39 0.36
C ALA A 209 11.37 -16.59 0.35
N SER A 210 10.92 -17.75 -0.12
CA SER A 210 11.71 -18.98 -0.27
C SER A 210 12.34 -19.14 -1.67
N GLY A 211 12.23 -18.12 -2.54
CA GLY A 211 12.91 -18.07 -3.84
C GLY A 211 12.01 -18.25 -5.07
N GLN A 212 10.69 -18.38 -4.91
CA GLN A 212 9.79 -18.29 -6.06
C GLN A 212 9.83 -16.85 -6.61
N GLN A 213 10.06 -16.70 -7.90
CA GLN A 213 10.00 -15.38 -8.55
C GLN A 213 8.55 -14.88 -8.65
N THR A 214 8.38 -13.57 -8.50
CA THR A 214 7.17 -12.87 -8.91
C THR A 214 7.13 -12.73 -10.42
N LYS A 215 5.95 -12.53 -11.00
CA LYS A 215 5.81 -12.30 -12.44
C LYS A 215 6.57 -11.06 -12.92
N ALA A 216 6.65 -10.04 -12.10
CA ALA A 216 7.44 -8.87 -12.41
C ALA A 216 8.96 -9.18 -12.49
N GLU A 217 9.47 -10.05 -11.62
CA GLU A 217 10.86 -10.52 -11.66
C GLU A 217 11.13 -11.41 -12.88
N GLU A 218 10.17 -12.29 -13.24
CA GLU A 218 10.25 -13.10 -14.46
C GLU A 218 10.38 -12.24 -15.73
N HIS A 219 9.77 -11.05 -15.73
CA HIS A 219 9.89 -10.06 -16.80
C HIS A 219 11.09 -9.12 -16.67
N GLY A 220 11.86 -9.20 -15.59
CA GLY A 220 13.04 -8.38 -15.37
C GLY A 220 12.73 -6.93 -14.96
N PHE A 221 11.52 -6.63 -14.51
CA PHE A 221 11.15 -5.28 -14.03
C PHE A 221 11.80 -5.00 -12.68
N ARG A 222 12.54 -3.88 -12.59
CA ARG A 222 13.24 -3.40 -11.37
C ARG A 222 13.49 -1.92 -11.48
N GLU A 223 12.44 -1.12 -11.31
CA GLU A 223 12.51 0.32 -11.48
C GLU A 223 12.76 1.01 -10.14
N ILE A 224 13.43 2.16 -10.21
CA ILE A 224 13.69 3.04 -9.09
C ILE A 224 13.21 4.44 -9.45
N SER A 225 12.49 5.08 -8.53
CA SER A 225 12.15 6.49 -8.59
C SER A 225 12.27 7.12 -7.22
N ILE A 226 12.91 8.28 -7.17
CA ILE A 226 13.24 8.98 -5.92
C ILE A 226 12.35 10.22 -5.80
N PHE A 227 11.80 10.41 -4.59
CA PHE A 227 11.09 11.65 -4.26
C PHE A 227 12.07 12.81 -4.27
N LYS A 228 11.77 13.84 -5.07
CA LYS A 228 12.59 15.05 -5.17
C LYS A 228 11.72 16.28 -4.93
N ASP A 229 12.28 17.18 -4.18
CA ASP A 229 11.81 18.54 -4.03
C ASP A 229 12.68 19.51 -4.85
N GLY A 230 12.10 20.57 -5.39
CA GLY A 230 12.79 21.62 -6.13
C GLY A 230 13.03 21.32 -7.61
N VAL A 231 13.83 22.20 -8.23
CA VAL A 231 14.13 22.16 -9.68
C VAL A 231 15.18 21.09 -9.97
N VAL A 232 14.95 20.32 -11.03
CA VAL A 232 15.92 19.40 -11.62
C VAL A 232 16.53 20.07 -12.83
N LEU A 233 17.82 20.39 -12.75
CA LEU A 233 18.59 20.95 -13.86
C LEU A 233 19.17 19.86 -14.74
#